data_61242b3e8073d909508bd77f5ad66192
#
_entry.id   61242b3e8073d909508bd77f5ad66192
#
_cell.length_a   1.000
_cell.length_b   1.000
_cell.length_c   1.000
_cell.angle_alpha   90.00
_cell.angle_beta   90.00
_cell.angle_gamma   90.00
#
_symmetry.space_group_name_H-M   'P 1'
#
loop_
_entity.id
_entity.type
_entity.pdbx_description
1 polymer ?
#
loop_
_entity_poly.entity_id
_entity_poly.type
_entity_poly.pdbx_seq_one_letter_code
_entity_poly.pdbx_strand_id
1 'polypeptide(L)'
;MKEYLDFLRHVKETGVDRGDRTGTGTRSVFGYQMRFDLSEGFPVTTTKKLHLKSIIHELLWFLKGETNIAYLHEHGVTIWDEWADENGDLGPVYGSQWRSWPAPDGRRIDQIALLIEGIKTNPNSRRHIVSAWNPAEVDDMALPPCHCLFQFYVSNGKLSCQLYQRSADIFLGVPFNIASYALLTMMVAQVTGLKPGDFVHTFGDAHLYHNHFEQADIQLKRQPKPLPFMRINPDVKDIFSFRFEDFELVGYEADATIKAPIAV
;
A
#
# COMPACT_ATOMS: atom_id res chain seq x y z
N MET A 1 5.88 11.28 -9.93
CA MET A 1 5.23 10.00 -10.37
C MET A 1 5.69 9.54 -11.77
N LYS A 2 6.82 10.05 -12.22
CA LYS A 2 7.46 9.57 -13.46
C LYS A 2 7.86 8.08 -13.32
N GLU A 3 8.37 7.69 -12.16
CA GLU A 3 8.79 6.33 -11.80
C GLU A 3 7.68 5.31 -12.06
N TYR A 4 6.44 5.64 -11.66
CA TYR A 4 5.29 4.77 -11.91
C TYR A 4 4.94 4.68 -13.40
N LEU A 5 4.98 5.78 -14.15
CA LEU A 5 4.69 5.75 -15.60
C LEU A 5 5.78 5.00 -16.37
N ASP A 6 7.03 5.14 -15.96
CA ASP A 6 8.15 4.37 -16.55
C ASP A 6 7.98 2.87 -16.26
N PHE A 7 7.53 2.53 -15.06
CA PHE A 7 7.22 1.14 -14.70
C PHE A 7 6.04 0.58 -15.52
N LEU A 8 4.93 1.32 -15.63
CA LEU A 8 3.78 0.92 -16.43
C LEU A 8 4.17 0.68 -17.90
N ARG A 9 4.99 1.57 -18.46
CA ARG A 9 5.54 1.44 -19.82
C ARG A 9 6.43 0.22 -19.93
N HIS A 10 7.34 0.03 -18.98
CA HIS A 10 8.27 -1.10 -18.95
C HIS A 10 7.52 -2.44 -18.99
N VAL A 11 6.54 -2.65 -18.11
CA VAL A 11 5.77 -3.90 -18.11
C VAL A 11 5.00 -4.08 -19.42
N LYS A 12 4.38 -3.02 -19.94
CA LYS A 12 3.63 -3.10 -21.18
C LYS A 12 4.51 -3.45 -22.39
N GLU A 13 5.73 -2.91 -22.48
CA GLU A 13 6.62 -3.06 -23.62
C GLU A 13 7.51 -4.31 -23.58
N THR A 14 7.95 -4.69 -22.36
CA THR A 14 8.96 -5.74 -22.18
C THR A 14 8.44 -7.00 -21.49
N GLY A 15 7.23 -6.93 -20.92
CA GLY A 15 6.64 -8.06 -20.20
C GLY A 15 6.30 -9.24 -21.10
N VAL A 16 6.17 -10.40 -20.47
CA VAL A 16 5.78 -11.65 -21.11
C VAL A 16 4.30 -11.92 -20.87
N ASP A 17 3.57 -12.31 -21.91
CA ASP A 17 2.15 -12.68 -21.79
C ASP A 17 2.02 -14.02 -21.08
N ARG A 18 1.11 -14.06 -20.08
CA ARG A 18 0.85 -15.24 -19.25
C ARG A 18 -0.65 -15.40 -19.02
N GLY A 19 -1.09 -16.64 -18.86
CA GLY A 19 -2.40 -16.92 -18.29
C GLY A 19 -2.43 -16.58 -16.80
N ASP A 20 -3.62 -16.32 -16.28
CA ASP A 20 -3.86 -16.06 -14.88
C ASP A 20 -5.11 -16.79 -14.37
N ARG A 21 -5.34 -16.78 -13.05
CA ARG A 21 -6.48 -17.46 -12.41
C ARG A 21 -7.84 -16.96 -12.93
N THR A 22 -7.93 -15.69 -13.32
CA THR A 22 -9.19 -15.07 -13.77
C THR A 22 -9.52 -15.39 -15.24
N GLY A 23 -8.58 -15.94 -15.99
CA GLY A 23 -8.73 -16.20 -17.43
C GLY A 23 -8.63 -14.96 -18.32
N THR A 24 -8.40 -13.77 -17.73
CA THR A 24 -8.25 -12.50 -18.48
C THR A 24 -6.93 -12.47 -19.26
N GLY A 25 -5.88 -13.09 -18.72
CA GLY A 25 -4.52 -12.99 -19.19
C GLY A 25 -3.82 -11.70 -18.75
N THR A 26 -2.52 -11.81 -18.56
CA THR A 26 -1.67 -10.71 -18.09
C THR A 26 -0.40 -10.61 -18.92
N ARG A 27 0.17 -9.41 -18.98
CA ARG A 27 1.56 -9.20 -19.37
C ARG A 27 2.36 -8.82 -18.13
N SER A 28 3.43 -9.56 -17.83
CA SER A 28 4.15 -9.40 -16.57
C SER A 28 5.66 -9.37 -16.74
N VAL A 29 6.32 -8.72 -15.77
CA VAL A 29 7.75 -8.83 -15.50
C VAL A 29 7.97 -9.36 -14.09
N PHE A 30 9.09 -10.06 -13.88
CA PHE A 30 9.48 -10.53 -12.55
C PHE A 30 10.66 -9.72 -12.02
N GLY A 31 10.42 -9.02 -10.91
CA GLY A 31 11.41 -8.15 -10.30
C GLY A 31 11.43 -6.74 -10.89
N TYR A 32 11.08 -5.76 -10.07
CA TYR A 32 11.21 -4.34 -10.36
C TYR A 32 11.27 -3.54 -9.06
N GLN A 33 11.82 -2.33 -9.11
CA GLN A 33 11.85 -1.46 -7.94
C GLN A 33 11.66 0.00 -8.33
N MET A 34 10.82 0.69 -7.58
CA MET A 34 10.67 2.16 -7.64
C MET A 34 11.12 2.79 -6.33
N ARG A 35 11.52 4.06 -6.39
CA ARG A 35 11.89 4.86 -5.22
C ARG A 35 11.26 6.24 -5.32
N PHE A 36 10.69 6.71 -4.21
CA PHE A 36 10.05 8.02 -4.07
C PHE A 36 10.65 8.74 -2.88
N ASP A 37 11.25 9.91 -3.10
CA ASP A 37 11.68 10.82 -2.02
C ASP A 37 10.45 11.55 -1.47
N LEU A 38 10.03 11.23 -0.24
CA LEU A 38 8.84 11.81 0.38
C LEU A 38 9.03 13.28 0.77
N SER A 39 10.24 13.81 0.69
CA SER A 39 10.49 15.25 0.88
C SER A 39 10.12 16.09 -0.35
N GLU A 40 10.01 15.49 -1.54
CA GLU A 40 9.62 16.17 -2.78
C GLU A 40 8.10 16.30 -2.95
N GLY A 41 7.31 15.59 -2.14
CA GLY A 41 5.86 15.59 -2.16
C GLY A 41 5.27 14.22 -1.91
N PHE A 42 3.93 14.15 -1.86
CA PHE A 42 3.22 12.90 -1.63
C PHE A 42 3.04 12.14 -2.96
N PRO A 43 3.55 10.89 -3.07
CA PRO A 43 3.56 10.15 -4.34
C PRO A 43 2.17 9.55 -4.65
N VAL A 44 1.27 10.38 -5.07
CA VAL A 44 -0.05 10.01 -5.60
C VAL A 44 -0.10 10.34 -7.09
N THR A 45 -0.65 9.43 -7.91
CA THR A 45 -0.70 9.66 -9.36
C THR A 45 -1.57 10.87 -9.73
N THR A 46 -1.03 11.73 -10.58
CA THR A 46 -1.72 12.92 -11.13
C THR A 46 -2.24 12.70 -12.56
N THR A 47 -1.76 11.66 -13.23
CA THR A 47 -2.23 11.27 -14.58
C THR A 47 -3.54 10.47 -14.55
N LYS A 48 -4.01 10.11 -13.37
CA LYS A 48 -5.29 9.47 -13.11
C LYS A 48 -5.69 9.77 -11.67
N LYS A 49 -6.87 10.35 -11.45
CA LYS A 49 -7.38 10.66 -10.11
C LYS A 49 -7.63 9.37 -9.34
N LEU A 50 -7.09 9.29 -8.12
CA LEU A 50 -7.34 8.21 -7.16
C LEU A 50 -8.38 8.61 -6.12
N HIS A 51 -9.04 7.60 -5.55
CA HIS A 51 -9.98 7.78 -4.46
C HIS A 51 -9.25 7.72 -3.11
N LEU A 52 -8.64 8.84 -2.72
CA LEU A 52 -7.80 8.94 -1.51
C LEU A 52 -8.53 8.50 -0.22
N LYS A 53 -9.84 8.75 -0.15
CA LYS A 53 -10.66 8.33 0.99
C LYS A 53 -10.56 6.83 1.24
N SER A 54 -10.64 6.01 0.20
CA SER A 54 -10.49 4.55 0.33
C SER A 54 -9.10 4.16 0.81
N ILE A 55 -8.06 4.82 0.29
CA ILE A 55 -6.66 4.54 0.68
C ILE A 55 -6.45 4.81 2.17
N ILE A 56 -6.92 5.95 2.67
CA ILE A 56 -6.76 6.34 4.08
C ILE A 56 -7.56 5.39 4.99
N HIS A 57 -8.84 5.12 4.68
CA HIS A 57 -9.66 4.25 5.51
C HIS A 57 -9.15 2.80 5.52
N GLU A 58 -8.66 2.27 4.39
CA GLU A 58 -8.04 0.95 4.33
C GLU A 58 -6.81 0.87 5.24
N LEU A 59 -5.92 1.86 5.17
CA LEU A 59 -4.73 1.90 6.03
C LEU A 59 -5.09 1.99 7.52
N LEU A 60 -6.08 2.82 7.88
CA LEU A 60 -6.57 2.93 9.25
C LEU A 60 -7.22 1.62 9.71
N TRP A 61 -7.93 0.92 8.84
CA TRP A 61 -8.53 -0.38 9.09
C TRP A 61 -7.47 -1.45 9.36
N PHE A 62 -6.39 -1.50 8.57
CA PHE A 62 -5.23 -2.36 8.86
C PHE A 62 -4.60 -2.05 10.22
N LEU A 63 -4.39 -0.77 10.54
CA LEU A 63 -3.80 -0.33 11.82
C LEU A 63 -4.68 -0.62 13.03
N LYS A 64 -5.99 -0.74 12.85
CA LYS A 64 -6.92 -1.21 13.89
C LYS A 64 -6.85 -2.72 14.13
N GLY A 65 -6.23 -3.48 13.22
CA GLY A 65 -6.18 -4.94 13.29
C GLY A 65 -7.47 -5.62 12.87
N GLU A 66 -8.35 -4.89 12.19
CA GLU A 66 -9.66 -5.39 11.77
C GLU A 66 -9.56 -6.22 10.49
N THR A 67 -10.46 -7.17 10.33
CA THR A 67 -10.58 -8.07 9.17
C THR A 67 -11.99 -8.08 8.59
N ASN A 68 -12.96 -7.49 9.29
CA ASN A 68 -14.34 -7.35 8.82
C ASN A 68 -14.53 -6.00 8.11
N ILE A 69 -15.27 -6.00 7.00
CA ILE A 69 -15.47 -4.81 6.15
C ILE A 69 -16.48 -3.80 6.71
N ALA A 70 -17.11 -4.07 7.85
CA ALA A 70 -18.12 -3.19 8.45
C ALA A 70 -17.61 -1.76 8.64
N TYR A 71 -16.39 -1.58 9.18
CA TYR A 71 -15.76 -0.27 9.30
C TYR A 71 -15.61 0.43 7.94
N LEU A 72 -15.23 -0.28 6.90
CA LEU A 72 -15.07 0.28 5.56
C LEU A 72 -16.42 0.74 5.01
N HIS A 73 -17.48 -0.06 5.20
CA HIS A 73 -18.85 0.27 4.78
C HIS A 73 -19.40 1.50 5.49
N GLU A 74 -19.19 1.64 6.81
CA GLU A 74 -19.57 2.84 7.58
C GLU A 74 -19.00 4.13 6.97
N HIS A 75 -17.86 4.02 6.27
CA HIS A 75 -17.17 5.12 5.63
C HIS A 75 -17.39 5.17 4.10
N GLY A 76 -18.27 4.32 3.56
CA GLY A 76 -18.58 4.26 2.12
C GLY A 76 -17.42 3.77 1.27
N VAL A 77 -16.61 2.86 1.79
CA VAL A 77 -15.48 2.21 1.11
C VAL A 77 -15.86 0.76 0.84
N THR A 78 -15.78 0.34 -0.43
CA THR A 78 -16.28 -0.95 -0.95
C THR A 78 -15.20 -1.77 -1.65
N ILE A 79 -13.94 -1.40 -1.48
CA ILE A 79 -12.82 -1.99 -2.24
C ILE A 79 -12.49 -3.44 -1.85
N TRP A 80 -13.13 -3.98 -0.81
CA TRP A 80 -12.95 -5.35 -0.32
C TRP A 80 -14.21 -6.22 -0.44
N ASP A 81 -15.34 -5.67 -0.94
CA ASP A 81 -16.63 -6.34 -0.99
C ASP A 81 -16.61 -7.67 -1.75
N GLU A 82 -15.81 -7.76 -2.82
CA GLU A 82 -15.76 -8.92 -3.69
C GLU A 82 -15.08 -10.15 -3.05
N TRP A 83 -14.37 -9.95 -1.94
CA TRP A 83 -13.65 -11.04 -1.24
C TRP A 83 -14.27 -11.39 0.11
N ALA A 84 -15.09 -10.52 0.67
CA ALA A 84 -15.71 -10.74 1.97
C ALA A 84 -16.78 -11.87 1.90
N ASP A 85 -16.88 -12.65 2.97
CA ASP A 85 -17.95 -13.62 3.14
C ASP A 85 -19.30 -12.95 3.41
N GLU A 86 -20.34 -13.75 3.61
CA GLU A 86 -21.71 -13.28 3.91
C GLU A 86 -21.84 -12.46 5.21
N ASN A 87 -20.87 -12.58 6.13
CA ASN A 87 -20.79 -11.83 7.38
C ASN A 87 -19.87 -10.60 7.27
N GLY A 88 -19.26 -10.39 6.10
CA GLY A 88 -18.31 -9.31 5.86
C GLY A 88 -16.90 -9.60 6.37
N ASP A 89 -16.56 -10.85 6.66
CA ASP A 89 -15.23 -11.25 7.15
C ASP A 89 -14.32 -11.69 6.00
N LEU A 90 -13.03 -11.40 6.16
CA LEU A 90 -11.97 -11.71 5.19
C LEU A 90 -10.98 -12.76 5.72
N GLY A 91 -11.20 -13.27 6.93
CA GLY A 91 -10.23 -14.11 7.62
C GLY A 91 -9.00 -13.28 8.11
N PRO A 92 -7.90 -13.95 8.50
CA PRO A 92 -6.79 -13.29 9.18
C PRO A 92 -5.87 -12.48 8.23
N VAL A 93 -6.46 -11.58 7.41
CA VAL A 93 -5.76 -10.72 6.45
C VAL A 93 -4.92 -9.63 7.15
N TYR A 94 -4.26 -8.80 6.42
CA TYR A 94 -3.30 -7.74 6.80
C TYR A 94 -3.39 -7.21 8.23
N GLY A 95 -4.55 -6.69 8.64
CA GLY A 95 -4.74 -6.09 9.96
C GLY A 95 -4.48 -7.09 11.09
N SER A 96 -5.02 -8.31 10.97
CA SER A 96 -4.78 -9.39 11.92
C SER A 96 -3.29 -9.74 12.04
N GLN A 97 -2.61 -9.90 10.91
CA GLN A 97 -1.17 -10.23 10.91
C GLN A 97 -0.32 -9.10 11.50
N TRP A 98 -0.61 -7.85 11.16
CA TRP A 98 0.14 -6.70 11.67
C TRP A 98 -0.03 -6.49 13.18
N ARG A 99 -1.23 -6.72 13.71
CA ARG A 99 -1.62 -6.33 15.07
C ARG A 99 -1.80 -7.52 16.04
N SER A 100 -1.96 -8.72 15.52
CA SER A 100 -2.31 -9.89 16.34
C SER A 100 -1.75 -11.19 15.76
N TRP A 101 -0.46 -11.20 15.38
CA TRP A 101 0.21 -12.39 14.86
C TRP A 101 0.20 -13.51 15.89
N PRO A 102 -0.30 -14.74 15.57
CA PRO A 102 -0.33 -15.85 16.51
C PRO A 102 1.08 -16.43 16.74
N ALA A 103 1.46 -16.56 18.00
CA ALA A 103 2.69 -17.26 18.40
C ALA A 103 2.38 -18.68 18.90
N PRO A 104 3.30 -19.65 18.75
CA PRO A 104 3.08 -21.04 19.16
C PRO A 104 2.76 -21.23 20.66
N ASP A 105 3.16 -20.29 21.50
CA ASP A 105 2.90 -20.29 22.95
C ASP A 105 1.56 -19.62 23.32
N GLY A 106 0.72 -19.28 22.33
CA GLY A 106 -0.60 -18.69 22.52
C GLY A 106 -0.61 -17.16 22.66
N ARG A 107 0.55 -16.50 22.70
CA ARG A 107 0.61 -15.03 22.68
C ARG A 107 0.15 -14.50 21.33
N ARG A 108 -0.33 -13.25 21.36
CA ARG A 108 -0.56 -12.44 20.15
C ARG A 108 0.51 -11.36 20.06
N ILE A 109 1.16 -11.25 18.93
CA ILE A 109 2.25 -10.31 18.69
C ILE A 109 1.71 -9.11 17.88
N ASP A 110 1.80 -7.93 18.47
CA ASP A 110 1.52 -6.66 17.78
C ASP A 110 2.80 -6.17 17.11
N GLN A 111 2.97 -6.48 15.83
CA GLN A 111 4.16 -6.11 15.07
C GLN A 111 4.30 -4.59 14.91
N ILE A 112 3.18 -3.85 14.79
CA ILE A 112 3.21 -2.39 14.65
C ILE A 112 3.65 -1.72 15.96
N ALA A 113 3.12 -2.16 17.11
CA ALA A 113 3.55 -1.64 18.39
C ALA A 113 5.06 -1.89 18.65
N LEU A 114 5.53 -3.11 18.37
CA LEU A 114 6.95 -3.47 18.49
C LEU A 114 7.83 -2.67 17.50
N LEU A 115 7.35 -2.40 16.30
CA LEU A 115 8.03 -1.57 15.31
C LEU A 115 8.24 -0.15 15.83
N ILE A 116 7.17 0.49 16.31
CA ILE A 116 7.24 1.87 16.84
C ILE A 116 8.20 1.96 18.03
N GLU A 117 8.09 1.03 18.98
CA GLU A 117 8.99 0.96 20.13
C GLU A 117 10.45 0.72 19.69
N GLY A 118 10.65 -0.20 18.75
CA GLY A 118 11.97 -0.52 18.22
C GLY A 118 12.64 0.67 17.52
N ILE A 119 11.89 1.44 16.73
CA ILE A 119 12.42 2.65 16.07
C ILE A 119 12.82 3.71 17.10
N LYS A 120 12.01 3.90 18.16
CA LYS A 120 12.29 4.87 19.24
C LYS A 120 13.50 4.49 20.07
N THR A 121 13.64 3.23 20.43
CA THR A 121 14.65 2.75 21.39
C THR A 121 15.94 2.27 20.73
N ASN A 122 15.87 1.76 19.51
CA ASN A 122 17.02 1.25 18.76
C ASN A 122 16.88 1.54 17.26
N PRO A 123 16.97 2.82 16.84
CA PRO A 123 16.76 3.23 15.45
C PRO A 123 17.73 2.56 14.45
N ASN A 124 18.90 2.13 14.90
CA ASN A 124 19.90 1.47 14.04
C ASN A 124 19.65 -0.03 13.84
N SER A 125 18.57 -0.59 14.40
CA SER A 125 18.22 -1.99 14.22
C SER A 125 17.91 -2.29 12.75
N ARG A 126 18.31 -3.48 12.31
CA ARG A 126 17.96 -4.02 10.98
C ARG A 126 16.72 -4.93 11.03
N ARG A 127 15.99 -4.90 12.17
CA ARG A 127 14.84 -5.77 12.44
C ARG A 127 13.51 -5.02 12.48
N HIS A 128 13.47 -3.80 11.93
CA HIS A 128 12.25 -3.02 11.80
C HIS A 128 11.40 -3.57 10.64
N ILE A 129 10.87 -4.79 10.80
CA ILE A 129 10.13 -5.53 9.77
C ILE A 129 8.74 -5.84 10.31
N VAL A 130 7.74 -5.72 9.43
CA VAL A 130 6.37 -6.20 9.62
C VAL A 130 6.04 -7.15 8.47
N SER A 131 5.56 -8.34 8.79
CA SER A 131 5.16 -9.36 7.83
C SER A 131 3.66 -9.58 7.87
N ALA A 132 3.03 -9.63 6.70
CA ALA A 132 1.65 -10.09 6.54
C ALA A 132 1.59 -11.53 6.01
N TRP A 133 2.69 -12.06 5.48
CA TRP A 133 2.75 -13.41 4.93
C TRP A 133 2.96 -14.42 6.05
N ASN A 134 1.90 -15.11 6.44
CA ASN A 134 1.91 -16.16 7.45
C ASN A 134 1.57 -17.51 6.80
N PRO A 135 2.57 -18.41 6.54
CA PRO A 135 2.30 -19.69 5.91
C PRO A 135 1.34 -20.60 6.69
N ALA A 136 1.16 -20.38 7.98
CA ALA A 136 0.24 -21.17 8.79
C ALA A 136 -1.23 -20.73 8.67
N GLU A 137 -1.50 -19.51 8.17
CA GLU A 137 -2.85 -18.94 8.10
C GLU A 137 -3.22 -18.44 6.69
N VAL A 138 -2.30 -18.52 5.71
CA VAL A 138 -2.51 -17.95 4.38
C VAL A 138 -3.69 -18.59 3.64
N ASP A 139 -3.98 -19.86 3.89
CA ASP A 139 -5.09 -20.58 3.27
C ASP A 139 -6.45 -20.23 3.91
N ASP A 140 -6.44 -19.61 5.09
CA ASP A 140 -7.66 -19.13 5.78
C ASP A 140 -8.01 -17.68 5.41
N MET A 141 -7.19 -17.03 4.58
CA MET A 141 -7.41 -15.66 4.12
C MET A 141 -8.23 -15.64 2.84
N ALA A 142 -9.26 -14.79 2.78
CA ALA A 142 -10.06 -14.58 1.57
C ALA A 142 -9.19 -14.14 0.38
N LEU A 143 -8.12 -13.38 0.66
CA LEU A 143 -7.12 -12.99 -0.31
C LEU A 143 -5.72 -13.05 0.32
N PRO A 144 -4.84 -14.00 -0.10
CA PRO A 144 -3.45 -14.04 0.35
C PRO A 144 -2.72 -12.72 0.11
N PRO A 145 -1.92 -12.21 1.10
CA PRO A 145 -1.35 -10.88 1.03
C PRO A 145 -0.49 -10.66 -0.21
N CYS A 146 -0.81 -9.66 -1.00
CA CYS A 146 0.01 -9.21 -2.13
C CYS A 146 1.24 -8.44 -1.65
N HIS A 147 1.06 -7.48 -0.74
CA HIS A 147 2.15 -6.78 -0.06
C HIS A 147 2.53 -7.58 1.20
N CYS A 148 3.59 -8.40 1.03
CA CYS A 148 3.93 -9.46 1.97
C CYS A 148 4.64 -8.98 3.22
N LEU A 149 5.56 -8.04 3.08
CA LEU A 149 6.35 -7.48 4.17
C LEU A 149 6.86 -6.09 3.83
N PHE A 150 7.10 -5.31 4.87
CA PHE A 150 7.80 -4.04 4.74
C PHE A 150 8.82 -3.86 5.85
N GLN A 151 9.87 -3.10 5.54
CA GLN A 151 10.98 -2.82 6.44
C GLN A 151 11.23 -1.33 6.52
N PHE A 152 11.50 -0.83 7.73
CA PHE A 152 11.92 0.55 7.94
C PHE A 152 13.42 0.66 8.16
N TYR A 153 13.96 1.81 7.77
CA TYR A 153 15.36 2.17 7.91
C TYR A 153 15.49 3.62 8.38
N VAL A 154 16.26 3.83 9.43
CA VAL A 154 16.53 5.17 9.96
C VAL A 154 17.93 5.62 9.57
N SER A 155 18.06 6.79 8.98
CA SER A 155 19.34 7.40 8.65
C SER A 155 19.21 8.92 8.63
N ASN A 156 20.20 9.61 9.24
CA ASN A 156 20.27 11.07 9.24
C ASN A 156 18.98 11.76 9.70
N GLY A 157 18.30 11.19 10.70
CA GLY A 157 17.02 11.71 11.23
C GLY A 157 15.84 11.54 10.29
N LYS A 158 15.98 10.74 9.23
CA LYS A 158 14.90 10.38 8.29
C LYS A 158 14.53 8.91 8.43
N LEU A 159 13.25 8.60 8.22
CA LEU A 159 12.68 7.25 8.18
C LEU A 159 12.30 6.89 6.75
N SER A 160 12.89 5.83 6.22
CA SER A 160 12.56 5.25 4.92
C SER A 160 11.85 3.91 5.10
N CYS A 161 11.02 3.55 4.14
CA CYS A 161 10.29 2.27 4.12
C CYS A 161 10.56 1.55 2.81
N GLN A 162 10.80 0.24 2.88
CA GLN A 162 10.81 -0.64 1.70
C GLN A 162 9.71 -1.67 1.82
N LEU A 163 8.82 -1.71 0.82
CA LEU A 163 7.78 -2.71 0.67
C LEU A 163 8.22 -3.78 -0.34
N TYR A 164 8.01 -5.07 0.00
CA TYR A 164 8.00 -6.16 -0.97
C TYR A 164 6.57 -6.59 -1.27
N GLN A 165 6.18 -6.47 -2.54
CA GLN A 165 4.88 -6.89 -3.07
C GLN A 165 5.08 -8.05 -4.05
N ARG A 166 4.60 -9.27 -3.67
CA ARG A 166 4.78 -10.49 -4.47
C ARG A 166 4.00 -10.51 -5.77
N SER A 167 2.84 -9.85 -5.78
CA SER A 167 1.89 -9.82 -6.90
C SER A 167 1.28 -8.43 -6.99
N ALA A 168 1.34 -7.81 -8.16
CA ALA A 168 1.00 -6.41 -8.32
C ALA A 168 0.27 -6.13 -9.65
N ASP A 169 -1.05 -5.87 -9.59
CA ASP A 169 -1.77 -5.19 -10.66
C ASP A 169 -1.26 -3.76 -10.77
N ILE A 170 -0.47 -3.51 -11.81
CA ILE A 170 0.21 -2.22 -11.96
C ILE A 170 -0.73 -1.08 -12.35
N PHE A 171 -1.91 -1.37 -12.89
CA PHE A 171 -2.84 -0.33 -13.31
C PHE A 171 -3.81 0.09 -12.21
N LEU A 172 -4.47 -0.86 -11.53
CA LEU A 172 -5.43 -0.56 -10.46
C LEU A 172 -4.77 -0.54 -9.08
N GLY A 173 -4.03 -1.59 -8.71
CA GLY A 173 -3.54 -1.78 -7.35
C GLY A 173 -2.32 -0.93 -6.99
N VAL A 174 -1.28 -0.94 -7.82
CA VAL A 174 0.01 -0.30 -7.50
C VAL A 174 -0.11 1.19 -7.14
N PRO A 175 -0.90 2.03 -7.83
CA PRO A 175 -1.07 3.42 -7.44
C PRO A 175 -1.64 3.61 -6.03
N PHE A 176 -2.57 2.74 -5.60
CA PHE A 176 -3.13 2.71 -4.25
C PHE A 176 -2.05 2.31 -3.23
N ASN A 177 -1.29 1.26 -3.52
CA ASN A 177 -0.24 0.76 -2.63
C ASN A 177 0.88 1.79 -2.44
N ILE A 178 1.30 2.52 -3.50
CA ILE A 178 2.28 3.60 -3.39
C ILE A 178 1.80 4.66 -2.38
N ALA A 179 0.58 5.16 -2.55
CA ALA A 179 0.02 6.20 -1.68
C ALA A 179 -0.18 5.70 -0.25
N SER A 180 -0.66 4.46 -0.06
CA SER A 180 -0.88 3.85 1.25
C SER A 180 0.42 3.72 2.05
N TYR A 181 1.47 3.15 1.46
CA TYR A 181 2.74 2.95 2.16
C TYR A 181 3.57 4.23 2.31
N ALA A 182 3.44 5.18 1.40
CA ALA A 182 3.99 6.53 1.59
C ALA A 182 3.33 7.20 2.79
N LEU A 183 2.00 7.11 2.92
CA LEU A 183 1.27 7.65 4.07
C LEU A 183 1.68 6.94 5.37
N LEU A 184 1.73 5.61 5.38
CA LEU A 184 2.22 4.85 6.55
C LEU A 184 3.62 5.28 6.96
N THR A 185 4.53 5.51 6.00
CA THR A 185 5.90 5.97 6.29
C THR A 185 5.89 7.35 6.96
N MET A 186 5.05 8.27 6.47
CA MET A 186 4.92 9.61 7.07
C MET A 186 4.31 9.56 8.48
N MET A 187 3.29 8.71 8.70
CA MET A 187 2.66 8.49 10.01
C MET A 187 3.67 7.94 11.02
N VAL A 188 4.41 6.89 10.64
CA VAL A 188 5.44 6.29 11.53
C VAL A 188 6.56 7.30 11.80
N ALA A 189 7.01 8.06 10.81
CA ALA A 189 8.01 9.11 11.01
C ALA A 189 7.54 10.14 12.05
N GLN A 190 6.30 10.62 11.92
CA GLN A 190 5.73 11.60 12.87
C GLN A 190 5.70 11.08 14.31
N VAL A 191 5.16 9.87 14.54
CA VAL A 191 4.99 9.35 15.91
C VAL A 191 6.32 8.87 16.54
N THR A 192 7.36 8.74 15.74
CA THR A 192 8.73 8.40 16.20
C THR A 192 9.67 9.61 16.24
N GLY A 193 9.18 10.82 15.89
CA GLY A 193 9.95 12.06 15.91
C GLY A 193 10.99 12.18 14.78
N LEU A 194 10.83 11.42 13.71
CA LEU A 194 11.68 11.43 12.53
C LEU A 194 11.04 12.21 11.38
N LYS A 195 11.86 12.58 10.38
CA LYS A 195 11.36 13.13 9.12
C LYS A 195 11.11 12.00 8.12
N PRO A 196 10.14 12.12 7.21
CA PRO A 196 10.00 11.19 6.11
C PRO A 196 11.26 11.15 5.22
N GLY A 197 11.69 9.95 4.85
CA GLY A 197 12.76 9.69 3.90
C GLY A 197 12.22 9.15 2.59
N ASP A 198 12.72 7.99 2.14
CA ASP A 198 12.29 7.36 0.90
C ASP A 198 11.21 6.30 1.14
N PHE A 199 10.28 6.19 0.20
CA PHE A 199 9.49 4.98 0.01
C PHE A 199 10.07 4.19 -1.16
N VAL A 200 10.47 2.94 -0.91
CA VAL A 200 11.01 2.01 -1.89
C VAL A 200 10.01 0.89 -2.10
N HIS A 201 9.54 0.72 -3.33
CA HIS A 201 8.55 -0.29 -3.67
C HIS A 201 9.18 -1.37 -4.55
N THR A 202 9.33 -2.57 -4.01
CA THR A 202 9.94 -3.73 -4.66
C THR A 202 8.88 -4.74 -5.02
N PHE A 203 8.94 -5.26 -6.24
CA PHE A 203 7.95 -6.17 -6.80
C PHE A 203 8.53 -7.55 -7.10
N GLY A 204 7.71 -8.58 -6.89
CA GLY A 204 7.86 -9.89 -7.50
C GLY A 204 7.23 -9.93 -8.89
N ASP A 205 6.05 -10.56 -9.03
CA ASP A 205 5.26 -10.56 -10.26
C ASP A 205 4.50 -9.24 -10.39
N ALA A 206 4.90 -8.41 -11.33
CA ALA A 206 4.23 -7.16 -11.65
C ALA A 206 3.56 -7.28 -13.02
N HIS A 207 2.25 -7.15 -13.05
CA HIS A 207 1.46 -7.48 -14.23
C HIS A 207 0.44 -6.39 -14.59
N LEU A 208 0.20 -6.31 -15.90
CA LEU A 208 -0.86 -5.54 -16.52
C LEU A 208 -1.86 -6.50 -17.16
N TYR A 209 -3.11 -6.48 -16.73
CA TYR A 209 -4.16 -7.29 -17.33
C TYR A 209 -4.38 -6.88 -18.80
N HIS A 210 -4.67 -7.84 -19.68
CA HIS A 210 -4.86 -7.58 -21.10
C HIS A 210 -6.04 -6.60 -21.36
N ASN A 211 -7.09 -6.66 -20.55
CA ASN A 211 -8.24 -5.74 -20.62
C ASN A 211 -7.94 -4.34 -20.06
N HIS A 212 -6.71 -4.06 -19.61
CA HIS A 212 -6.26 -2.73 -19.16
C HIS A 212 -5.31 -2.04 -20.15
N PHE A 213 -4.98 -2.64 -21.28
CA PHE A 213 -3.98 -2.10 -22.22
C PHE A 213 -4.39 -0.75 -22.79
N GLU A 214 -5.66 -0.58 -23.17
CA GLU A 214 -6.17 0.70 -23.69
C GLU A 214 -6.12 1.78 -22.61
N GLN A 215 -6.50 1.46 -21.38
CA GLN A 215 -6.45 2.36 -20.24
C GLN A 215 -5.02 2.79 -19.91
N ALA A 216 -4.07 1.85 -20.00
CA ALA A 216 -2.65 2.14 -19.81
C ALA A 216 -2.14 3.08 -20.92
N ASP A 217 -2.55 2.89 -22.17
CA ASP A 217 -2.21 3.79 -23.28
C ASP A 217 -2.75 5.21 -23.08
N ILE A 218 -3.99 5.34 -22.59
CA ILE A 218 -4.56 6.63 -22.24
C ILE A 218 -3.72 7.30 -21.15
N GLN A 219 -3.38 6.59 -20.09
CA GLN A 219 -2.61 7.13 -18.97
C GLN A 219 -1.18 7.51 -19.37
N LEU A 220 -0.51 6.71 -20.18
CA LEU A 220 0.86 6.94 -20.66
C LEU A 220 0.99 8.16 -21.59
N LYS A 221 -0.10 8.62 -22.20
CA LYS A 221 -0.15 9.85 -23.01
C LYS A 221 -0.30 11.12 -22.17
N ARG A 222 -0.70 11.02 -20.91
CA ARG A 222 -0.88 12.16 -19.99
C ARG A 222 0.45 12.58 -19.37
N GLN A 223 0.56 13.87 -19.10
CA GLN A 223 1.75 14.44 -18.46
C GLN A 223 1.56 14.49 -16.93
N PRO A 224 2.54 14.01 -16.13
CA PRO A 224 2.48 14.18 -14.69
C PRO A 224 2.46 15.65 -14.30
N LYS A 225 1.59 16.00 -13.36
CA LYS A 225 1.56 17.31 -12.71
C LYS A 225 2.46 17.30 -11.47
N PRO A 226 2.76 18.47 -10.88
CA PRO A 226 3.48 18.53 -9.61
C PRO A 226 2.84 17.66 -8.53
N LEU A 227 3.66 17.07 -7.66
CA LEU A 227 3.17 16.28 -6.55
C LEU A 227 2.44 17.17 -5.53
N PRO A 228 1.32 16.73 -4.98
CA PRO A 228 0.70 17.37 -3.82
C PRO A 228 1.51 17.14 -2.55
N PHE A 229 1.11 17.81 -1.47
CA PHE A 229 1.66 17.58 -0.14
C PHE A 229 0.61 16.94 0.77
N MET A 230 0.99 15.92 1.52
CA MET A 230 0.16 15.37 2.58
C MET A 230 0.42 16.13 3.88
N ARG A 231 -0.59 16.85 4.36
CA ARG A 231 -0.58 17.45 5.70
C ARG A 231 -1.18 16.45 6.67
N ILE A 232 -0.44 16.18 7.75
CA ILE A 232 -0.87 15.30 8.83
C ILE A 232 -1.01 16.14 10.09
N ASN A 233 -2.09 15.96 10.85
CA ASN A 233 -2.31 16.65 12.12
C ASN A 233 -1.12 16.43 13.08
N PRO A 234 -0.34 17.46 13.41
CA PRO A 234 0.89 17.32 14.18
C PRO A 234 0.65 16.95 15.65
N ASP A 235 -0.59 17.07 16.14
CA ASP A 235 -0.94 16.77 17.53
C ASP A 235 -1.09 15.28 17.80
N VAL A 236 -1.28 14.47 16.76
CA VAL A 236 -1.36 13.01 16.88
C VAL A 236 0.05 12.43 17.13
N LYS A 237 0.22 11.76 18.29
CA LYS A 237 1.50 11.20 18.76
C LYS A 237 1.50 9.67 18.87
N ASP A 238 0.35 9.04 18.68
CA ASP A 238 0.17 7.59 18.70
C ASP A 238 -0.35 7.11 17.36
N ILE A 239 0.31 6.08 16.80
CA ILE A 239 0.01 5.53 15.47
C ILE A 239 -1.43 4.99 15.37
N PHE A 240 -2.00 4.55 16.50
CA PHE A 240 -3.35 3.98 16.57
C PHE A 240 -4.44 5.02 16.82
N SER A 241 -4.05 6.28 17.05
CA SER A 241 -4.99 7.37 17.35
C SER A 241 -5.38 8.19 16.13
N PHE A 242 -4.76 7.95 14.97
CA PHE A 242 -5.10 8.67 13.75
C PHE A 242 -6.53 8.38 13.29
N ARG A 243 -7.16 9.42 12.75
CA ARG A 243 -8.48 9.42 12.14
C ARG A 243 -8.38 9.98 10.72
N PHE A 244 -9.42 9.79 9.92
CA PHE A 244 -9.46 10.30 8.55
C PHE A 244 -9.25 11.83 8.47
N GLU A 245 -9.81 12.56 9.41
CA GLU A 245 -9.75 14.03 9.50
C GLU A 245 -8.35 14.58 9.81
N ASP A 246 -7.43 13.72 10.24
CA ASP A 246 -6.03 14.11 10.51
C ASP A 246 -5.18 14.23 9.24
N PHE A 247 -5.75 13.91 8.07
CA PHE A 247 -5.05 13.90 6.78
C PHE A 247 -5.68 14.88 5.80
N GLU A 248 -4.86 15.75 5.22
CA GLU A 248 -5.27 16.68 4.17
C GLU A 248 -4.30 16.64 3.00
N LEU A 249 -4.78 16.29 1.80
CA LEU A 249 -3.99 16.33 0.57
C LEU A 249 -4.08 17.71 -0.06
N VAL A 250 -3.01 18.49 0.06
CA VAL A 250 -2.94 19.90 -0.39
C VAL A 250 -2.36 19.98 -1.78
N GLY A 251 -3.07 20.69 -2.68
CA GLY A 251 -2.58 20.92 -4.06
C GLY A 251 -2.71 19.72 -4.98
N TYR A 252 -3.60 18.78 -4.70
CA TYR A 252 -3.83 17.64 -5.58
C TYR A 252 -4.63 18.01 -6.82
N GLU A 253 -3.93 18.12 -7.94
CA GLU A 253 -4.51 18.27 -9.26
C GLU A 253 -4.25 17.00 -10.07
N ALA A 254 -5.29 16.34 -10.52
CA ALA A 254 -5.19 15.11 -11.29
C ALA A 254 -6.08 15.16 -12.53
N ASP A 255 -5.65 14.45 -13.57
CA ASP A 255 -6.51 14.17 -14.70
C ASP A 255 -7.67 13.25 -14.29
N ALA A 256 -8.73 13.24 -15.09
CA ALA A 256 -9.91 12.43 -14.83
C ALA A 256 -9.56 10.95 -14.62
N THR A 257 -10.36 10.29 -13.78
CA THR A 257 -10.29 8.83 -13.55
C THR A 257 -10.32 8.08 -14.87
N ILE A 258 -9.57 7.00 -14.96
CA ILE A 258 -9.66 6.04 -16.05
C ILE A 258 -10.25 4.76 -15.45
N LYS A 259 -11.49 4.45 -15.82
CA LYS A 259 -12.16 3.23 -15.35
C LYS A 259 -11.58 2.00 -16.03
N ALA A 260 -11.41 0.92 -15.28
CA ALA A 260 -11.01 -0.38 -15.79
C ALA A 260 -11.78 -1.48 -15.03
N PRO A 261 -12.05 -2.63 -15.66
CA PRO A 261 -12.70 -3.75 -14.99
C PRO A 261 -11.75 -4.36 -13.95
N ILE A 262 -12.30 -4.82 -12.83
CA ILE A 262 -11.56 -5.59 -11.84
C ILE A 262 -11.51 -7.04 -12.31
N ALA A 263 -10.33 -7.67 -12.24
CA ALA A 263 -10.17 -9.09 -12.49
C ALA A 263 -10.24 -9.86 -11.16
N VAL A 264 -11.26 -10.67 -10.98
CA VAL A 264 -11.57 -11.46 -9.76
C VAL A 264 -11.49 -12.96 -10.02
#